data_6052293745b9d9ed4ab950531a64a5c4
#
_entry.id   6052293745b9d9ed4ab950531a64a5c4
#
_cell.length_a   1.000
_cell.length_b   1.000
_cell.length_c   1.000
_cell.angle_alpha   90.00
_cell.angle_beta   90.00
_cell.angle_gamma   90.00
#
_symmetry.space_group_name_H-M   'P 1'
#
loop_
_entity.id
_entity.type
_entity.pdbx_description
1 polymer ?
#
loop_
_entity_poly.entity_id
_entity_poly.type
_entity_poly.pdbx_seq_one_letter_code
_entity_poly.pdbx_strand_id
1 'polypeptide(L)'
;MKIKKYLLIFCSLATLCSCEDYVDINKSTTGITDEELGTLLYSTKLTEIQKYVIPIGSPSQTTGPGNDLGVSDIMSSGNFIGYFGMNNNWNYNTEATWDFKPNRMEYAFEVLYSKLFTVWIDVHNKLKDSEDITDQQCLALFDIIKVAGWLRATDVFGPIVYTNAGKGDLSPKLDSQEVVYRSMLNDLERCSKILNEASSKIMAKYDMVYGGDAAKWTKLANSLMLRIAVRCHFVDSELAKEYIAKALDPMNGGVIETIDDEAKIGNSSNFPLLNPIIATVDYKECRMGATAWSYLTGYADPRLDKYYTKGVYEEKEDYYCIASCNTMPMNTGKNTAEYASCPKFGNNDPLFWFRASETFFLKAEAALFDLTTGSPADLYAQGVKMSMNCLLYTSDAADD
;
A
#
# COMPACT_ATOMS: atom_id res chain seq x y z
N MET A 1 41.05 30.87 -57.73
CA MET A 1 40.20 29.67 -57.44
C MET A 1 40.61 28.88 -56.20
N LYS A 2 41.85 28.92 -55.71
CA LYS A 2 42.30 28.17 -54.52
C LYS A 2 41.85 28.77 -53.17
N ILE A 3 41.79 30.11 -53.06
CA ILE A 3 41.41 30.81 -51.82
C ILE A 3 39.98 30.58 -51.43
N LYS A 4 38.98 30.46 -52.36
CA LYS A 4 37.56 30.14 -52.07
C LYS A 4 37.35 28.72 -51.51
N LYS A 5 38.23 27.77 -51.82
CA LYS A 5 38.16 26.39 -51.29
C LYS A 5 38.58 26.32 -49.81
N TYR A 6 39.60 27.09 -49.43
CA TYR A 6 40.04 27.11 -48.04
C TYR A 6 39.10 27.89 -47.13
N LEU A 7 38.38 28.90 -47.63
CA LEU A 7 37.38 29.63 -46.89
C LEU A 7 36.14 28.79 -46.61
N LEU A 8 35.75 27.93 -47.58
CA LEU A 8 34.62 26.98 -47.41
C LEU A 8 34.96 25.85 -46.42
N ILE A 9 36.21 25.37 -46.39
CA ILE A 9 36.64 24.33 -45.44
C ILE A 9 36.77 24.93 -44.04
N PHE A 10 37.20 26.17 -43.88
CA PHE A 10 37.27 26.85 -42.58
C PHE A 10 35.89 27.17 -42.01
N CYS A 11 34.89 27.55 -42.82
CA CYS A 11 33.52 27.74 -42.39
C CYS A 11 32.83 26.41 -42.02
N SER A 12 33.16 25.31 -42.68
CA SER A 12 32.59 23.99 -42.33
C SER A 12 33.21 23.36 -41.07
N LEU A 13 34.47 23.71 -40.72
CA LEU A 13 35.05 23.29 -39.43
C LEU A 13 34.52 24.14 -38.25
N ALA A 14 34.23 25.42 -38.46
CA ALA A 14 33.70 26.30 -37.43
C ALA A 14 32.25 25.92 -37.03
N THR A 15 31.49 25.31 -37.93
CA THR A 15 30.11 24.84 -37.61
C THR A 15 30.08 23.52 -36.84
N LEU A 16 31.17 22.75 -36.78
CA LEU A 16 31.25 21.52 -35.99
C LEU A 16 31.65 21.74 -34.53
N CYS A 17 32.26 22.89 -34.18
CA CYS A 17 32.55 23.26 -32.79
C CYS A 17 31.40 23.95 -32.07
N SER A 18 30.28 24.26 -32.75
CA SER A 18 29.12 24.95 -32.16
C SER A 18 28.11 24.01 -31.49
N CYS A 19 28.34 22.69 -31.55
CA CYS A 19 27.39 21.75 -30.96
C CYS A 19 27.60 21.50 -29.45
N GLU A 20 28.77 21.79 -28.89
CA GLU A 20 28.98 21.63 -27.44
C GLU A 20 28.30 22.73 -26.63
N ASP A 21 28.29 23.96 -27.13
CA ASP A 21 27.61 25.09 -26.45
C ASP A 21 26.08 24.98 -26.50
N TYR A 22 25.51 24.22 -27.43
CA TYR A 22 24.07 24.06 -27.56
C TYR A 22 23.47 23.15 -26.50
N VAL A 23 24.25 22.24 -25.94
CA VAL A 23 23.83 21.36 -24.82
C VAL A 23 23.85 22.16 -23.52
N ASP A 24 24.77 23.12 -23.37
CA ASP A 24 24.87 23.95 -22.18
C ASP A 24 23.82 25.06 -22.11
N ILE A 25 23.30 25.53 -23.25
CA ILE A 25 22.17 26.51 -23.30
C ILE A 25 20.89 25.88 -22.74
N ASN A 26 20.72 24.58 -22.81
CA ASN A 26 19.59 23.85 -22.26
C ASN A 26 19.73 23.44 -20.78
N LYS A 27 20.90 23.69 -20.18
CA LYS A 27 21.04 23.54 -18.72
C LYS A 27 20.37 24.71 -18.04
N SER A 28 19.35 24.44 -17.25
CA SER A 28 18.70 25.45 -16.43
C SER A 28 19.72 26.11 -15.51
N THR A 29 20.02 27.39 -15.71
CA THR A 29 20.90 28.18 -14.83
C THR A 29 20.25 28.54 -13.51
N THR A 30 18.94 28.23 -13.35
CA THR A 30 18.15 28.51 -12.16
C THR A 30 17.53 27.25 -11.57
N GLY A 31 17.68 26.10 -12.23
CA GLY A 31 17.23 24.83 -11.73
C GLY A 31 18.33 24.08 -10.99
N ILE A 32 18.02 23.49 -9.86
CA ILE A 32 18.92 22.58 -9.15
C ILE A 32 19.06 21.34 -10.03
N THR A 33 20.29 20.93 -10.37
CA THR A 33 20.55 19.71 -11.13
C THR A 33 20.31 18.46 -10.31
N ASP A 34 20.10 17.31 -10.96
CA ASP A 34 19.95 16.03 -10.28
C ASP A 34 21.19 15.69 -9.41
N GLU A 35 22.39 16.14 -9.81
CA GLU A 35 23.64 16.00 -9.04
C GLU A 35 23.67 16.89 -7.80
N GLU A 36 23.16 18.12 -7.90
CA GLU A 36 23.07 19.05 -6.76
C GLU A 36 21.97 18.64 -5.77
N LEU A 37 20.90 18.01 -6.26
CA LEU A 37 19.86 17.44 -5.41
C LEU A 37 20.30 16.16 -4.70
N GLY A 38 21.20 15.38 -5.28
CA GLY A 38 21.74 14.15 -4.70
C GLY A 38 20.65 13.25 -4.11
N THR A 39 20.85 12.79 -2.89
CA THR A 39 19.88 11.97 -2.15
C THR A 39 18.54 12.70 -1.86
N LEU A 40 18.51 14.04 -1.98
CA LEU A 40 17.29 14.82 -1.75
C LEU A 40 16.21 14.52 -2.81
N LEU A 41 16.62 14.28 -4.07
CA LEU A 41 15.70 13.93 -5.14
C LEU A 41 14.93 12.62 -4.85
N TYR A 42 15.66 11.58 -4.41
CA TYR A 42 15.05 10.30 -4.05
C TYR A 42 14.25 10.38 -2.76
N SER A 43 14.66 11.24 -1.85
CA SER A 43 13.99 11.44 -0.57
C SER A 43 12.57 12.00 -0.74
N THR A 44 12.37 13.00 -1.59
CA THR A 44 11.03 13.55 -1.88
C THR A 44 10.16 12.53 -2.60
N LYS A 45 10.76 11.70 -3.47
CA LYS A 45 10.07 10.60 -4.15
C LYS A 45 9.65 9.50 -3.17
N LEU A 46 10.44 9.24 -2.12
CA LEU A 46 10.05 8.29 -1.07
C LEU A 46 8.76 8.76 -0.38
N THR A 47 8.68 10.02 0.02
CA THR A 47 7.46 10.60 0.60
C THR A 47 6.27 10.50 -0.37
N GLU A 48 6.50 10.67 -1.66
CA GLU A 48 5.44 10.60 -2.66
C GLU A 48 4.93 9.16 -2.85
N ILE A 49 5.82 8.19 -3.10
CA ILE A 49 5.44 6.80 -3.41
C ILE A 49 4.72 6.12 -2.24
N GLN A 50 5.08 6.45 -1.00
CA GLN A 50 4.45 5.89 0.20
C GLN A 50 2.96 6.19 0.32
N LYS A 51 2.48 7.27 -0.31
CA LYS A 51 1.05 7.63 -0.32
C LYS A 51 0.18 6.71 -1.17
N TYR A 52 0.76 5.87 -2.00
CA TYR A 52 0.03 5.09 -3.00
C TYR A 52 -0.11 3.60 -2.70
N VAL A 53 0.57 3.05 -1.70
CA VAL A 53 0.40 1.63 -1.29
C VAL A 53 -1.04 1.39 -0.81
N ILE A 54 -1.48 2.18 0.15
CA ILE A 54 -2.89 2.38 0.48
C ILE A 54 -3.11 3.88 0.34
N PRO A 55 -3.93 4.33 -0.62
CA PRO A 55 -4.04 5.75 -0.92
C PRO A 55 -4.40 6.58 0.31
N ILE A 56 -3.57 7.57 0.64
CA ILE A 56 -3.80 8.48 1.76
C ILE A 56 -3.85 9.92 1.28
N GLY A 57 -4.81 10.68 1.79
CA GLY A 57 -5.09 12.04 1.34
C GLY A 57 -4.16 13.10 1.93
N SER A 58 -4.19 14.27 1.28
CA SER A 58 -3.79 15.54 1.86
C SER A 58 -4.97 16.13 2.67
N PRO A 59 -4.78 17.25 3.41
CA PRO A 59 -5.87 17.96 4.08
C PRO A 59 -7.03 18.36 3.16
N SER A 60 -6.81 18.45 1.85
CA SER A 60 -7.87 18.66 0.86
C SER A 60 -8.54 17.31 0.51
N GLN A 61 -9.69 17.06 1.07
CA GLN A 61 -10.41 15.77 0.94
C GLN A 61 -11.02 15.53 -0.45
N THR A 62 -11.15 16.56 -1.27
CA THR A 62 -11.94 16.50 -2.51
C THR A 62 -11.18 16.02 -3.73
N THR A 63 -9.87 15.87 -3.64
CA THR A 63 -9.01 15.48 -4.76
C THR A 63 -7.86 14.58 -4.33
N GLY A 64 -7.41 13.74 -5.24
CA GLY A 64 -6.23 12.91 -5.06
C GLY A 64 -6.49 11.57 -4.37
N PRO A 65 -5.50 11.01 -3.65
CA PRO A 65 -5.52 9.64 -3.17
C PRO A 65 -6.70 9.26 -2.28
N GLY A 66 -7.31 10.25 -1.61
CA GLY A 66 -8.45 9.99 -0.74
C GLY A 66 -9.69 9.46 -1.45
N ASN A 67 -10.01 10.02 -2.62
CA ASN A 67 -11.10 9.52 -3.44
C ASN A 67 -10.78 8.11 -3.96
N ASP A 68 -9.53 7.87 -4.34
CA ASP A 68 -9.09 6.58 -4.86
C ASP A 68 -9.31 5.47 -3.83
N LEU A 69 -8.98 5.68 -2.54
CA LEU A 69 -9.25 4.72 -1.48
C LEU A 69 -10.75 4.48 -1.28
N GLY A 70 -11.56 5.52 -1.28
CA GLY A 70 -13.01 5.42 -1.17
C GLY A 70 -13.59 4.50 -2.22
N VAL A 71 -13.22 4.71 -3.48
CA VAL A 71 -13.75 3.95 -4.62
C VAL A 71 -13.17 2.54 -4.70
N SER A 72 -11.84 2.38 -4.58
CA SER A 72 -11.18 1.09 -4.80
C SER A 72 -11.33 0.09 -3.66
N ASP A 73 -11.36 0.58 -2.42
CA ASP A 73 -11.32 -0.29 -1.23
C ASP A 73 -12.62 -0.28 -0.44
N ILE A 74 -13.13 0.89 -0.08
CA ILE A 74 -14.27 0.96 0.83
C ILE A 74 -15.56 0.56 0.13
N MET A 75 -15.84 1.19 -1.03
CA MET A 75 -17.05 0.95 -1.80
C MET A 75 -17.00 -0.32 -2.63
N SER A 76 -15.85 -0.95 -2.83
CA SER A 76 -15.72 -2.24 -3.48
C SER A 76 -15.35 -3.36 -2.50
N SER A 77 -14.09 -3.56 -2.17
CA SER A 77 -13.63 -4.67 -1.33
C SER A 77 -14.29 -4.73 0.03
N GLY A 78 -14.47 -3.59 0.70
CA GLY A 78 -15.14 -3.50 2.00
C GLY A 78 -16.61 -3.85 1.95
N ASN A 79 -17.26 -3.61 0.81
CA ASN A 79 -18.65 -3.96 0.56
C ASN A 79 -18.81 -5.47 0.23
N PHE A 80 -17.91 -6.04 -0.60
CA PHE A 80 -17.93 -7.47 -0.91
C PHE A 80 -17.83 -8.35 0.32
N ILE A 81 -16.95 -8.02 1.27
CA ILE A 81 -16.79 -8.77 2.52
C ILE A 81 -17.83 -8.40 3.59
N GLY A 82 -18.64 -7.37 3.33
CA GLY A 82 -19.72 -6.95 4.21
C GLY A 82 -19.27 -6.22 5.49
N TYR A 83 -18.08 -5.61 5.48
CA TYR A 83 -17.67 -4.69 6.55
C TYR A 83 -18.45 -3.39 6.44
N PHE A 84 -18.72 -2.95 5.21
CA PHE A 84 -19.53 -1.79 4.91
C PHE A 84 -20.79 -2.21 4.15
N GLY A 85 -21.86 -1.47 4.35
CA GLY A 85 -23.07 -1.50 3.55
C GLY A 85 -23.23 -0.15 2.84
N MET A 86 -23.60 -0.19 1.57
CA MET A 86 -23.78 1.02 0.76
C MET A 86 -25.12 1.67 1.06
N ASN A 87 -25.10 2.99 1.13
CA ASN A 87 -26.25 3.77 1.56
C ASN A 87 -26.74 4.78 0.54
N ASN A 88 -26.00 5.12 -0.49
CA ASN A 88 -26.41 6.13 -1.46
C ASN A 88 -26.92 5.54 -2.78
N ASN A 89 -27.65 6.36 -3.54
CA ASN A 89 -28.24 5.99 -4.85
C ASN A 89 -27.25 6.06 -6.03
N TRP A 90 -26.01 6.35 -5.76
CA TRP A 90 -24.98 6.30 -6.79
C TRP A 90 -24.80 4.82 -7.16
N ASN A 91 -24.76 4.43 -8.37
CA ASN A 91 -24.63 3.07 -8.91
C ASN A 91 -23.63 2.12 -8.20
N TYR A 92 -23.47 2.24 -6.88
CA TYR A 92 -22.52 1.57 -6.01
C TYR A 92 -23.10 0.39 -5.24
N ASN A 93 -24.38 0.14 -5.35
CA ASN A 93 -25.05 -0.95 -4.66
C ASN A 93 -24.87 -2.31 -5.34
N THR A 94 -24.25 -2.33 -6.50
CA THR A 94 -24.11 -3.55 -7.30
C THR A 94 -22.92 -4.40 -6.84
N GLU A 95 -21.90 -3.82 -6.25
CA GLU A 95 -20.78 -4.57 -5.66
C GLU A 95 -21.24 -5.47 -4.53
N ALA A 96 -22.23 -5.06 -3.76
CA ALA A 96 -22.83 -5.91 -2.74
C ALA A 96 -23.49 -7.18 -3.30
N THR A 97 -23.84 -7.17 -4.57
CA THR A 97 -24.40 -8.32 -5.31
C THR A 97 -23.38 -8.98 -6.25
N TRP A 98 -22.10 -8.66 -6.09
CA TRP A 98 -21.00 -9.17 -6.92
C TRP A 98 -21.11 -8.78 -8.40
N ASP A 99 -21.81 -7.69 -8.69
CA ASP A 99 -21.84 -7.09 -10.01
C ASP A 99 -20.73 -6.03 -10.13
N PHE A 100 -19.59 -6.45 -10.67
CA PHE A 100 -18.40 -5.62 -10.79
C PHE A 100 -18.60 -4.47 -11.79
N LYS A 101 -18.26 -3.27 -11.39
CA LYS A 101 -18.21 -2.11 -12.28
C LYS A 101 -16.77 -1.89 -12.77
N PRO A 102 -16.49 -2.08 -14.08
CA PRO A 102 -15.13 -1.98 -14.62
C PRO A 102 -14.43 -0.66 -14.29
N ASN A 103 -15.12 0.45 -14.39
CA ASN A 103 -14.57 1.78 -14.09
C ASN A 103 -14.16 1.99 -12.62
N ARG A 104 -14.64 1.16 -11.69
CA ARG A 104 -14.19 1.20 -10.30
C ARG A 104 -13.00 0.32 -10.04
N MET A 105 -12.98 -0.85 -10.62
CA MET A 105 -11.81 -1.72 -10.59
C MET A 105 -10.61 -1.03 -11.23
N GLU A 106 -10.83 -0.18 -12.24
CA GLU A 106 -9.83 0.65 -12.88
C GLU A 106 -9.11 1.58 -11.89
N TYR A 107 -9.79 2.17 -10.92
CA TYR A 107 -9.16 3.02 -9.91
C TYR A 107 -8.07 2.31 -9.12
N ALA A 108 -8.30 1.08 -8.71
CA ALA A 108 -7.30 0.30 -7.97
C ALA A 108 -6.04 0.04 -8.83
N PHE A 109 -6.24 -0.18 -10.14
CA PHE A 109 -5.15 -0.37 -11.08
C PHE A 109 -4.42 0.95 -11.38
N GLU A 110 -5.16 2.03 -11.63
CA GLU A 110 -4.64 3.34 -11.99
C GLU A 110 -3.68 3.88 -10.92
N VAL A 111 -4.05 3.84 -9.65
CA VAL A 111 -3.19 4.32 -8.55
C VAL A 111 -1.85 3.60 -8.55
N LEU A 112 -1.85 2.30 -8.77
CA LEU A 112 -0.64 1.47 -8.70
C LEU A 112 0.21 1.57 -9.97
N TYR A 113 -0.39 1.78 -11.15
CA TYR A 113 0.34 1.82 -12.41
C TYR A 113 0.57 3.23 -12.95
N SER A 114 -0.28 4.20 -12.70
CA SER A 114 -0.03 5.58 -13.13
C SER A 114 0.73 6.41 -12.10
N LYS A 115 0.48 6.20 -10.80
CA LYS A 115 1.09 7.00 -9.72
C LYS A 115 2.28 6.28 -9.09
N LEU A 116 2.09 5.13 -8.45
CA LEU A 116 3.17 4.42 -7.77
C LEU A 116 4.29 3.99 -8.73
N PHE A 117 3.92 3.37 -9.86
CA PHE A 117 4.89 2.93 -10.86
C PHE A 117 5.73 4.07 -11.41
N THR A 118 5.13 5.22 -11.73
CA THR A 118 5.85 6.36 -12.30
C THR A 118 6.96 6.87 -11.37
N VAL A 119 6.70 6.89 -10.07
CA VAL A 119 7.71 7.28 -9.08
C VAL A 119 8.77 6.19 -8.94
N TRP A 120 8.36 4.93 -8.85
CA TRP A 120 9.27 3.81 -8.70
C TRP A 120 10.24 3.67 -9.89
N ILE A 121 9.72 3.72 -11.13
CA ILE A 121 10.55 3.48 -12.32
C ILE A 121 11.63 4.55 -12.52
N ASP A 122 11.35 5.78 -12.17
CA ASP A 122 12.32 6.86 -12.26
C ASP A 122 13.50 6.62 -11.29
N VAL A 123 13.24 6.22 -10.06
CA VAL A 123 14.28 5.87 -9.08
C VAL A 123 15.00 4.59 -9.48
N HIS A 124 14.25 3.55 -9.87
CA HIS A 124 14.79 2.28 -10.29
C HIS A 124 15.79 2.43 -11.44
N ASN A 125 15.44 3.16 -12.50
CA ASN A 125 16.32 3.36 -13.66
C ASN A 125 17.62 4.10 -13.33
N LYS A 126 17.62 4.93 -12.28
CA LYS A 126 18.81 5.67 -11.84
C LYS A 126 19.71 4.83 -10.94
N LEU A 127 19.14 3.95 -10.12
CA LEU A 127 19.86 3.25 -9.05
C LEU A 127 20.13 1.76 -9.31
N LYS A 128 19.43 1.13 -10.26
CA LYS A 128 19.50 -0.33 -10.48
C LYS A 128 20.87 -0.88 -10.80
N ASP A 129 21.72 -0.07 -11.43
CA ASP A 129 23.08 -0.44 -11.86
C ASP A 129 24.16 0.15 -10.93
N SER A 130 23.78 0.81 -9.82
CA SER A 130 24.72 1.37 -8.85
C SER A 130 25.30 0.27 -7.96
N GLU A 131 26.62 0.30 -7.78
CA GLU A 131 27.32 -0.58 -6.83
C GLU A 131 27.47 0.05 -5.44
N ASP A 132 27.05 1.32 -5.26
CA ASP A 132 27.07 2.00 -3.98
C ASP A 132 26.01 1.40 -3.04
N ILE A 133 26.44 1.01 -1.84
CA ILE A 133 25.55 0.37 -0.87
C ILE A 133 24.42 1.29 -0.39
N THR A 134 24.65 2.60 -0.36
CA THR A 134 23.65 3.60 0.02
C THR A 134 22.54 3.67 -1.03
N ASP A 135 22.92 3.64 -2.31
CA ASP A 135 21.97 3.60 -3.42
C ASP A 135 21.18 2.29 -3.43
N GLN A 136 21.84 1.15 -3.18
CA GLN A 136 21.17 -0.14 -3.08
C GLN A 136 20.18 -0.20 -1.91
N GLN A 137 20.53 0.36 -0.75
CA GLN A 137 19.63 0.49 0.40
C GLN A 137 18.46 1.42 0.09
N CYS A 138 18.71 2.53 -0.59
CA CYS A 138 17.67 3.42 -1.07
C CYS A 138 16.70 2.68 -2.01
N LEU A 139 17.21 2.02 -3.05
CA LEU A 139 16.41 1.26 -4.00
C LEU A 139 15.60 0.14 -3.33
N ALA A 140 16.17 -0.52 -2.32
CA ALA A 140 15.47 -1.57 -1.56
C ALA A 140 14.20 -1.06 -0.89
N LEU A 141 14.17 0.17 -0.36
CA LEU A 141 12.95 0.77 0.18
C LEU A 141 11.88 0.93 -0.92
N PHE A 142 12.25 1.45 -2.08
CA PHE A 142 11.32 1.62 -3.21
C PHE A 142 10.81 0.29 -3.75
N ASP A 143 11.65 -0.74 -3.79
CA ASP A 143 11.24 -2.08 -4.23
C ASP A 143 10.29 -2.75 -3.26
N ILE A 144 10.48 -2.61 -1.93
CA ILE A 144 9.52 -3.09 -0.93
C ILE A 144 8.18 -2.38 -1.08
N ILE A 145 8.17 -1.06 -1.29
CA ILE A 145 6.96 -0.28 -1.49
C ILE A 145 6.24 -0.70 -2.78
N LYS A 146 7.00 -0.91 -3.87
CA LYS A 146 6.47 -1.47 -5.12
C LYS A 146 5.78 -2.81 -4.87
N VAL A 147 6.45 -3.74 -4.17
CA VAL A 147 5.85 -5.05 -3.86
C VAL A 147 4.61 -4.89 -3.00
N ALA A 148 4.63 -4.07 -1.96
CA ALA A 148 3.48 -3.83 -1.09
C ALA A 148 2.25 -3.32 -1.87
N GLY A 149 2.45 -2.41 -2.82
CA GLY A 149 1.39 -1.91 -3.68
C GLY A 149 0.93 -2.92 -4.74
N TRP A 150 1.86 -3.50 -5.49
CA TRP A 150 1.52 -4.37 -6.62
C TRP A 150 1.05 -5.76 -6.20
N LEU A 151 1.36 -6.20 -4.97
CA LEU A 151 0.73 -7.38 -4.39
C LEU A 151 -0.79 -7.20 -4.32
N ARG A 152 -1.27 -6.01 -3.96
CA ARG A 152 -2.71 -5.69 -3.98
C ARG A 152 -3.29 -5.77 -5.40
N ALA A 153 -2.54 -5.32 -6.41
CA ALA A 153 -2.98 -5.42 -7.81
C ALA A 153 -3.10 -6.87 -8.28
N THR A 154 -2.08 -7.71 -8.06
CA THR A 154 -2.16 -9.12 -8.48
C THR A 154 -3.18 -9.93 -7.69
N ASP A 155 -3.45 -9.57 -6.42
CA ASP A 155 -4.49 -10.19 -5.59
C ASP A 155 -5.90 -9.92 -6.17
N VAL A 156 -6.11 -8.76 -6.81
CA VAL A 156 -7.39 -8.39 -7.44
C VAL A 156 -7.50 -8.89 -8.87
N PHE A 157 -6.44 -8.71 -9.67
CA PHE A 157 -6.49 -8.93 -11.13
C PHE A 157 -5.85 -10.25 -11.58
N GLY A 158 -5.09 -10.94 -10.71
CA GLY A 158 -4.31 -12.12 -11.08
C GLY A 158 -3.06 -11.72 -11.90
N PRO A 159 -3.04 -12.00 -13.23
CA PRO A 159 -1.94 -11.59 -14.09
C PRO A 159 -1.80 -10.06 -14.17
N ILE A 160 -0.57 -9.55 -14.01
CA ILE A 160 -0.22 -8.14 -14.13
C ILE A 160 1.10 -7.95 -14.87
N VAL A 161 1.40 -6.74 -15.30
CA VAL A 161 2.73 -6.38 -15.83
C VAL A 161 3.68 -6.18 -14.66
N TYR A 162 4.60 -7.11 -14.41
CA TYR A 162 5.58 -7.02 -13.32
C TYR A 162 7.02 -7.03 -13.85
N THR A 163 7.46 -8.15 -14.44
CA THR A 163 8.83 -8.31 -14.95
C THR A 163 9.10 -7.48 -16.21
N ASN A 164 8.06 -7.15 -16.96
CA ASN A 164 8.11 -6.34 -18.17
C ASN A 164 7.84 -4.86 -17.94
N ALA A 165 7.58 -4.47 -16.70
CA ALA A 165 7.32 -3.08 -16.36
C ALA A 165 8.56 -2.21 -16.60
N GLY A 166 8.37 -1.06 -17.29
CA GLY A 166 9.45 -0.09 -17.52
C GLY A 166 10.47 -0.43 -18.59
N LYS A 167 10.29 -1.51 -19.35
CA LYS A 167 11.20 -1.90 -20.45
C LYS A 167 11.00 -1.11 -21.76
N GLY A 168 10.11 -0.12 -21.77
CA GLY A 168 9.87 0.74 -22.95
C GLY A 168 8.89 0.13 -23.98
N ASP A 169 8.27 -0.99 -23.69
CA ASP A 169 7.21 -1.55 -24.54
C ASP A 169 5.91 -0.78 -24.30
N LEU A 170 5.27 -0.33 -25.39
CA LEU A 170 3.98 0.36 -25.35
C LEU A 170 2.81 -0.56 -24.98
N SER A 171 2.98 -1.86 -25.16
CA SER A 171 2.00 -2.90 -24.84
C SER A 171 2.68 -4.08 -24.15
N PRO A 172 3.17 -3.91 -22.92
CA PRO A 172 3.90 -4.94 -22.21
C PRO A 172 2.99 -6.14 -21.93
N LYS A 173 3.55 -7.35 -22.09
CA LYS A 173 2.82 -8.59 -21.77
C LYS A 173 2.59 -8.72 -20.29
N LEU A 174 1.40 -9.21 -19.92
CA LEU A 174 1.11 -9.61 -18.55
C LEU A 174 1.96 -10.82 -18.17
N ASP A 175 2.48 -10.81 -16.96
CA ASP A 175 3.06 -11.98 -16.32
C ASP A 175 1.96 -12.79 -15.64
N SER A 176 2.05 -14.12 -15.64
CA SER A 176 1.15 -14.94 -14.83
C SER A 176 1.34 -14.64 -13.35
N GLN A 177 0.32 -14.84 -12.53
CA GLN A 177 0.41 -14.60 -11.09
C GLN A 177 1.53 -15.42 -10.43
N GLU A 178 1.81 -16.63 -10.93
CA GLU A 178 2.98 -17.41 -10.49
C GLU A 178 4.29 -16.66 -10.72
N VAL A 179 4.51 -16.14 -11.94
CA VAL A 179 5.72 -15.36 -12.27
C VAL A 179 5.80 -14.11 -11.38
N VAL A 180 4.67 -13.44 -11.18
CA VAL A 180 4.59 -12.24 -10.34
C VAL A 180 4.99 -12.56 -8.89
N TYR A 181 4.40 -13.58 -8.28
CA TYR A 181 4.70 -13.95 -6.88
C TYR A 181 6.14 -14.42 -6.69
N ARG A 182 6.69 -15.26 -7.60
CA ARG A 182 8.09 -15.65 -7.56
C ARG A 182 9.04 -14.45 -7.67
N SER A 183 8.71 -13.49 -8.55
CA SER A 183 9.51 -12.28 -8.71
C SER A 183 9.43 -11.38 -7.47
N MET A 184 8.24 -11.23 -6.86
CA MET A 184 8.07 -10.50 -5.61
C MET A 184 8.84 -11.12 -4.45
N LEU A 185 8.81 -12.45 -4.32
CA LEU A 185 9.57 -13.18 -3.30
C LEU A 185 11.08 -12.95 -3.46
N ASN A 186 11.59 -13.02 -4.69
CA ASN A 186 13.01 -12.73 -4.97
C ASN A 186 13.37 -11.27 -4.67
N ASP A 187 12.53 -10.30 -5.05
CA ASP A 187 12.75 -8.88 -4.75
C ASP A 187 12.80 -8.65 -3.23
N LEU A 188 11.85 -9.22 -2.48
CA LEU A 188 11.79 -9.08 -1.01
C LEU A 188 12.97 -9.74 -0.32
N GLU A 189 13.40 -10.94 -0.75
CA GLU A 189 14.58 -11.61 -0.21
C GLU A 189 15.84 -10.77 -0.42
N ARG A 190 16.04 -10.22 -1.62
CA ARG A 190 17.15 -9.34 -1.92
C ARG A 190 17.12 -8.07 -1.06
N CYS A 191 15.96 -7.40 -0.99
CA CYS A 191 15.80 -6.18 -0.20
C CYS A 191 16.03 -6.43 1.29
N SER A 192 15.48 -7.52 1.83
CA SER A 192 15.67 -7.91 3.23
C SER A 192 17.16 -8.09 3.56
N LYS A 193 17.93 -8.80 2.72
CA LYS A 193 19.37 -8.99 2.92
C LYS A 193 20.12 -7.66 2.93
N ILE A 194 19.87 -6.78 1.97
CA ILE A 194 20.53 -5.47 1.87
C ILE A 194 20.24 -4.60 3.10
N LEU A 195 19.00 -4.59 3.57
CA LEU A 195 18.59 -3.74 4.68
C LEU A 195 18.98 -4.32 6.04
N ASN A 196 19.07 -5.64 6.18
CA ASN A 196 19.50 -6.29 7.43
C ASN A 196 20.97 -5.99 7.78
N GLU A 197 21.77 -5.61 6.79
CA GLU A 197 23.17 -5.20 6.96
C GLU A 197 23.33 -3.69 7.19
N ALA A 198 22.25 -2.90 7.08
CA ALA A 198 22.31 -1.46 7.21
C ALA A 198 22.56 -1.03 8.65
N SER A 199 23.56 -0.20 8.87
CA SER A 199 23.95 0.32 10.20
C SER A 199 23.42 1.73 10.50
N SER A 200 22.80 2.38 9.52
CA SER A 200 22.32 3.77 9.63
C SER A 200 20.88 3.90 9.12
N LYS A 201 20.24 5.00 9.53
CA LYS A 201 18.90 5.32 9.00
C LYS A 201 18.95 5.75 7.55
N ILE A 202 17.99 5.29 6.76
CA ILE A 202 17.91 5.56 5.33
C ILE A 202 16.81 6.62 5.10
N MET A 203 17.17 7.79 4.54
CA MET A 203 16.23 8.89 4.22
C MET A 203 15.26 9.25 5.36
N ALA A 204 15.72 9.26 6.61
CA ALA A 204 14.90 9.33 7.83
C ALA A 204 13.87 10.47 7.87
N LYS A 205 14.22 11.65 7.32
CA LYS A 205 13.34 12.83 7.30
C LYS A 205 12.15 12.71 6.31
N TYR A 206 12.20 11.75 5.40
CA TYR A 206 11.28 11.60 4.27
C TYR A 206 10.50 10.28 4.31
N ASP A 207 10.92 9.37 5.20
CA ASP A 207 10.23 8.11 5.43
C ASP A 207 9.11 8.30 6.45
N MET A 208 7.87 8.27 5.96
CA MET A 208 6.67 8.43 6.76
C MET A 208 6.26 7.18 7.53
N VAL A 209 6.81 6.01 7.16
CA VAL A 209 6.41 4.71 7.73
C VAL A 209 7.23 4.37 8.97
N TYR A 210 8.56 4.44 8.85
CA TYR A 210 9.48 4.00 9.90
C TYR A 210 10.59 5.00 10.24
N GLY A 211 10.56 6.21 9.68
CA GLY A 211 11.60 7.20 9.93
C GLY A 211 13.01 6.72 9.55
N GLY A 212 13.11 5.94 8.50
CA GLY A 212 14.37 5.41 7.96
C GLY A 212 14.93 4.20 8.71
N ASP A 213 14.19 3.58 9.62
CA ASP A 213 14.62 2.41 10.39
C ASP A 213 14.72 1.16 9.48
N ALA A 214 15.95 0.81 9.10
CA ALA A 214 16.21 -0.32 8.20
C ALA A 214 15.77 -1.67 8.79
N ALA A 215 15.88 -1.87 10.09
CA ALA A 215 15.46 -3.11 10.74
C ALA A 215 13.93 -3.29 10.65
N LYS A 216 13.15 -2.22 10.79
CA LYS A 216 11.69 -2.27 10.62
C LYS A 216 11.30 -2.51 9.15
N TRP A 217 12.02 -1.91 8.20
CA TRP A 217 11.83 -2.18 6.77
C TRP A 217 12.17 -3.64 6.41
N THR A 218 13.22 -4.21 7.02
CA THR A 218 13.54 -5.65 6.88
C THR A 218 12.41 -6.53 7.38
N LYS A 219 11.85 -6.23 8.56
CA LYS A 219 10.68 -6.96 9.11
C LYS A 219 9.46 -6.85 8.19
N LEU A 220 9.21 -5.68 7.59
CA LEU A 220 8.13 -5.54 6.62
C LEU A 220 8.36 -6.39 5.38
N ALA A 221 9.58 -6.39 4.81
CA ALA A 221 9.91 -7.23 3.66
C ALA A 221 9.68 -8.71 3.96
N ASN A 222 10.15 -9.19 5.10
CA ASN A 222 9.96 -10.58 5.54
C ASN A 222 8.47 -10.90 5.81
N SER A 223 7.71 -9.96 6.36
CA SER A 223 6.28 -10.16 6.60
C SER A 223 5.47 -10.23 5.30
N LEU A 224 5.83 -9.41 4.30
CA LEU A 224 5.26 -9.51 2.95
C LEU A 224 5.65 -10.83 2.27
N MET A 225 6.89 -11.29 2.45
CA MET A 225 7.36 -12.59 1.97
C MET A 225 6.55 -13.72 2.60
N LEU A 226 6.33 -13.69 3.91
CA LEU A 226 5.48 -14.64 4.63
C LEU A 226 4.05 -14.65 4.08
N ARG A 227 3.46 -13.47 3.85
CA ARG A 227 2.11 -13.33 3.28
C ARG A 227 2.00 -14.00 1.90
N ILE A 228 2.95 -13.75 1.01
CA ILE A 228 2.96 -14.34 -0.33
C ILE A 228 3.18 -15.84 -0.25
N ALA A 229 4.14 -16.30 0.55
CA ALA A 229 4.47 -17.72 0.68
C ALA A 229 3.29 -18.54 1.22
N VAL A 230 2.60 -18.06 2.26
CA VAL A 230 1.40 -18.73 2.79
C VAL A 230 0.30 -18.81 1.73
N ARG A 231 0.09 -17.78 0.91
CA ARG A 231 -0.90 -17.83 -0.18
C ARG A 231 -0.57 -18.85 -1.26
N CYS A 232 0.70 -19.13 -1.49
CA CYS A 232 1.13 -20.06 -2.53
C CYS A 232 0.99 -21.54 -2.15
N HIS A 233 0.79 -21.89 -0.87
CA HIS A 233 0.96 -23.27 -0.38
C HIS A 233 0.03 -24.30 -1.03
N PHE A 234 -1.16 -23.92 -1.46
CA PHE A 234 -2.08 -24.82 -2.15
C PHE A 234 -1.65 -25.18 -3.58
N VAL A 235 -0.81 -24.35 -4.21
CA VAL A 235 -0.37 -24.54 -5.59
C VAL A 235 1.11 -24.93 -5.67
N ASP A 236 1.93 -24.48 -4.72
CA ASP A 236 3.35 -24.77 -4.63
C ASP A 236 3.81 -24.81 -3.16
N SER A 237 3.63 -25.99 -2.54
CA SER A 237 3.96 -26.19 -1.12
C SER A 237 5.45 -26.12 -0.84
N GLU A 238 6.30 -26.50 -1.79
CA GLU A 238 7.76 -26.44 -1.61
C GLU A 238 8.25 -24.99 -1.64
N LEU A 239 7.78 -24.18 -2.57
CA LEU A 239 8.04 -22.75 -2.58
C LEU A 239 7.57 -22.09 -1.28
N ALA A 240 6.37 -22.45 -0.83
CA ALA A 240 5.81 -21.92 0.41
C ALA A 240 6.71 -22.24 1.61
N LYS A 241 7.12 -23.49 1.79
CA LYS A 241 8.03 -23.92 2.88
C LYS A 241 9.35 -23.17 2.85
N GLU A 242 9.96 -23.07 1.66
CA GLU A 242 11.23 -22.37 1.47
C GLU A 242 11.14 -20.93 1.97
N TYR A 243 10.16 -20.17 1.47
CA TYR A 243 10.06 -18.74 1.76
C TYR A 243 9.47 -18.44 3.14
N ILE A 244 8.62 -19.31 3.70
CA ILE A 244 8.20 -19.23 5.11
C ILE A 244 9.42 -19.40 6.02
N ALA A 245 10.28 -20.39 5.76
CA ALA A 245 11.49 -20.60 6.54
C ALA A 245 12.43 -19.39 6.47
N LYS A 246 12.65 -18.81 5.27
CA LYS A 246 13.46 -17.60 5.10
C LYS A 246 12.89 -16.40 5.84
N ALA A 247 11.57 -16.19 5.74
CA ALA A 247 10.88 -15.06 6.37
C ALA A 247 10.91 -15.13 7.90
N LEU A 248 10.78 -16.33 8.46
CA LEU A 248 10.74 -16.55 9.90
C LEU A 248 12.13 -16.76 10.55
N ASP A 249 13.21 -16.84 9.76
CA ASP A 249 14.55 -16.97 10.30
C ASP A 249 14.98 -15.67 11.01
N PRO A 250 15.27 -15.71 12.33
CA PRO A 250 15.73 -14.55 13.07
C PRO A 250 17.02 -13.92 12.50
N MET A 251 17.86 -14.71 11.85
CA MET A 251 19.10 -14.23 11.22
C MET A 251 18.83 -13.29 10.04
N ASN A 252 17.66 -13.39 9.43
CA ASN A 252 17.20 -12.50 8.37
C ASN A 252 16.46 -11.25 8.89
N GLY A 253 16.53 -10.94 10.19
CA GLY A 253 15.94 -9.76 10.80
C GLY A 253 14.51 -9.95 11.33
N GLY A 254 13.90 -11.14 11.15
CA GLY A 254 12.57 -11.48 11.66
C GLY A 254 11.41 -10.81 10.93
N VAL A 255 10.22 -10.92 11.49
CA VAL A 255 8.95 -10.39 10.96
C VAL A 255 8.31 -9.39 11.92
N ILE A 256 7.23 -8.73 11.51
CA ILE A 256 6.45 -7.82 12.34
C ILE A 256 5.67 -8.63 13.39
N GLU A 257 6.04 -8.53 14.66
CA GLU A 257 5.39 -9.24 15.78
C GLU A 257 4.91 -8.33 16.90
N THR A 258 5.24 -7.04 16.84
CA THR A 258 4.85 -6.06 17.85
C THR A 258 4.11 -4.88 17.21
N ILE A 259 3.30 -4.17 18.00
CA ILE A 259 2.58 -2.97 17.57
C ILE A 259 3.55 -1.88 17.09
N ASP A 260 4.73 -1.79 17.70
CA ASP A 260 5.76 -0.81 17.33
C ASP A 260 6.43 -1.10 15.99
N ASP A 261 6.36 -2.34 15.51
CA ASP A 261 6.89 -2.76 14.21
C ASP A 261 5.85 -2.61 13.08
N GLU A 262 4.57 -2.35 13.39
CA GLU A 262 3.51 -2.27 12.38
C GLU A 262 3.82 -1.22 11.31
N ALA A 263 3.65 -1.60 10.06
CA ALA A 263 3.78 -0.68 8.92
C ALA A 263 2.53 0.16 8.79
N LYS A 264 2.64 1.46 9.03
CA LYS A 264 1.51 2.40 8.96
C LYS A 264 1.95 3.77 8.48
N ILE A 265 1.03 4.49 7.87
CA ILE A 265 1.19 5.86 7.42
C ILE A 265 0.02 6.70 7.93
N GLY A 266 0.29 7.90 8.43
CA GLY A 266 -0.74 8.78 8.99
C GLY A 266 -0.28 10.21 9.16
N ASN A 267 -1.11 10.99 9.83
CA ASN A 267 -0.84 12.38 10.09
C ASN A 267 0.33 12.59 11.04
N SER A 268 1.17 13.56 10.73
CA SER A 268 2.22 14.04 11.61
C SER A 268 2.50 15.52 11.36
N SER A 269 3.25 16.16 12.25
CA SER A 269 3.66 17.57 12.07
C SER A 269 4.45 17.82 10.79
N ASN A 270 5.24 16.84 10.34
CA ASN A 270 6.03 16.92 9.13
C ASN A 270 5.25 16.52 7.88
N PHE A 271 4.23 15.68 8.05
CA PHE A 271 3.42 15.13 6.96
C PHE A 271 1.93 15.24 7.32
N PRO A 272 1.28 16.38 6.97
CA PRO A 272 -0.13 16.61 7.28
C PRO A 272 -1.00 15.77 6.34
N LEU A 273 -1.24 14.52 6.71
CA LEU A 273 -2.07 13.59 5.97
C LEU A 273 -3.40 13.38 6.70
N LEU A 274 -4.47 13.15 5.95
CA LEU A 274 -5.78 12.80 6.50
C LEU A 274 -6.15 11.38 6.09
N ASN A 275 -6.78 10.65 7.01
CA ASN A 275 -7.40 9.37 6.68
C ASN A 275 -8.58 9.63 5.73
N PRO A 276 -8.53 9.15 4.47
CA PRO A 276 -9.54 9.50 3.49
C PRO A 276 -10.87 8.76 3.67
N ILE A 277 -10.93 7.74 4.54
CA ILE A 277 -12.16 7.02 4.83
C ILE A 277 -13.24 7.99 5.36
N ILE A 278 -12.85 9.01 6.09
CA ILE A 278 -13.78 10.01 6.62
C ILE A 278 -14.62 10.66 5.52
N ALA A 279 -14.06 10.91 4.34
CA ALA A 279 -14.81 11.49 3.22
C ALA A 279 -15.98 10.59 2.82
N THR A 280 -15.78 9.28 2.76
CA THR A 280 -16.83 8.30 2.42
C THR A 280 -17.95 8.29 3.48
N VAL A 281 -17.59 8.50 4.75
CA VAL A 281 -18.57 8.61 5.84
C VAL A 281 -19.33 9.93 5.77
N ASP A 282 -18.63 11.03 5.56
CA ASP A 282 -19.22 12.39 5.48
C ASP A 282 -20.18 12.52 4.28
N TYR A 283 -19.84 11.88 3.16
CA TYR A 283 -20.74 11.80 1.99
C TYR A 283 -21.90 10.80 2.19
N LYS A 284 -21.97 10.14 3.34
CA LYS A 284 -22.99 9.13 3.67
C LYS A 284 -22.99 7.92 2.71
N GLU A 285 -21.83 7.59 2.13
CA GLU A 285 -21.72 6.53 1.13
C GLU A 285 -21.60 5.16 1.76
N CYS A 286 -21.01 5.03 2.95
CA CYS A 286 -20.91 3.76 3.66
C CYS A 286 -21.41 3.84 5.10
N ARG A 287 -21.93 2.70 5.56
CA ARG A 287 -22.39 2.44 6.92
C ARG A 287 -21.94 1.05 7.34
N MET A 288 -22.21 0.67 8.57
CA MET A 288 -21.93 -0.67 9.08
C MET A 288 -22.60 -1.73 8.21
N GLY A 289 -21.84 -2.70 7.72
CA GLY A 289 -22.35 -3.83 6.96
C GLY A 289 -22.91 -4.93 7.86
N ALA A 290 -23.86 -5.71 7.35
CA ALA A 290 -24.53 -6.79 8.11
C ALA A 290 -23.58 -7.90 8.56
N THR A 291 -22.53 -8.21 7.77
CA THR A 291 -21.52 -9.21 8.15
C THR A 291 -20.74 -8.74 9.38
N ALA A 292 -20.22 -7.51 9.36
CA ALA A 292 -19.51 -6.95 10.51
C ALA A 292 -20.41 -6.90 11.74
N TRP A 293 -21.66 -6.46 11.59
CA TRP A 293 -22.64 -6.43 12.67
C TRP A 293 -22.87 -7.82 13.27
N SER A 294 -23.12 -8.83 12.44
CA SER A 294 -23.41 -10.19 12.88
C SER A 294 -22.27 -10.80 13.68
N TYR A 295 -21.03 -10.65 13.23
CA TYR A 295 -19.86 -11.16 13.94
C TYR A 295 -19.59 -10.40 15.24
N LEU A 296 -19.55 -9.09 15.19
CA LEU A 296 -19.21 -8.28 16.36
C LEU A 296 -20.25 -8.39 17.48
N THR A 297 -21.55 -8.43 17.12
CA THR A 297 -22.61 -8.60 18.10
C THR A 297 -22.75 -10.05 18.55
N GLY A 298 -22.65 -11.01 17.63
CA GLY A 298 -22.83 -12.45 17.93
C GLY A 298 -21.77 -13.01 18.87
N TYR A 299 -20.53 -12.50 18.75
CA TYR A 299 -19.43 -12.87 19.67
C TYR A 299 -19.25 -11.91 20.84
N ALA A 300 -20.12 -10.91 21.01
CA ALA A 300 -19.97 -9.85 22.00
C ALA A 300 -18.54 -9.23 21.95
N ASP A 301 -18.06 -8.98 20.74
CA ASP A 301 -16.68 -8.50 20.50
C ASP A 301 -16.51 -7.08 21.07
N PRO A 302 -15.56 -6.87 22.00
CA PRO A 302 -15.35 -5.56 22.64
C PRO A 302 -14.89 -4.47 21.67
N ARG A 303 -14.50 -4.82 20.43
CA ARG A 303 -14.11 -3.86 19.41
C ARG A 303 -15.29 -3.22 18.67
N LEU A 304 -16.53 -3.66 18.94
CA LEU A 304 -17.72 -3.13 18.27
C LEU A 304 -17.83 -1.61 18.42
N ASP A 305 -17.68 -1.10 19.65
CA ASP A 305 -17.74 0.33 19.98
C ASP A 305 -16.51 1.14 19.52
N LYS A 306 -15.42 0.44 19.18
CA LYS A 306 -14.23 1.05 18.60
C LYS A 306 -14.33 1.20 17.08
N TYR A 307 -15.00 0.26 16.41
CA TYR A 307 -15.14 0.27 14.96
C TYR A 307 -16.35 1.05 14.46
N TYR A 308 -17.45 1.13 15.26
CA TYR A 308 -18.69 1.74 14.82
C TYR A 308 -19.31 2.59 15.90
N THR A 309 -19.98 3.67 15.48
CA THR A 309 -20.86 4.46 16.33
C THR A 309 -22.23 3.83 16.38
N LYS A 310 -22.98 4.05 17.46
CA LYS A 310 -24.41 3.72 17.45
C LYS A 310 -25.16 4.65 16.52
N GLY A 311 -26.23 4.13 15.96
CA GLY A 311 -27.23 4.91 15.24
C GLY A 311 -28.52 5.07 16.05
N VAL A 312 -29.47 5.84 15.54
CA VAL A 312 -30.76 6.05 16.20
C VAL A 312 -31.91 5.72 15.25
N TYR A 313 -32.73 4.74 15.63
CA TYR A 313 -33.92 4.37 14.89
C TYR A 313 -35.14 4.32 15.83
N GLU A 314 -36.19 5.04 15.50
CA GLU A 314 -37.42 5.11 16.32
C GLU A 314 -37.12 5.44 17.81
N GLU A 315 -36.30 6.46 18.03
CA GLU A 315 -35.86 6.94 19.36
C GLU A 315 -34.97 5.95 20.15
N LYS A 316 -34.66 4.79 19.59
CA LYS A 316 -33.78 3.81 20.22
C LYS A 316 -32.36 3.94 19.65
N GLU A 317 -31.37 4.10 20.54
CA GLU A 317 -29.95 4.11 20.22
C GLU A 317 -29.40 2.68 20.30
N ASP A 318 -28.89 2.17 19.16
CA ASP A 318 -28.32 0.81 19.06
C ASP A 318 -27.39 0.71 17.83
N TYR A 319 -26.80 -0.47 17.62
CA TYR A 319 -26.03 -0.74 16.40
C TYR A 319 -26.94 -1.23 15.28
N TYR A 320 -27.07 -0.43 14.24
CA TYR A 320 -27.87 -0.73 13.06
C TYR A 320 -26.99 -0.92 11.84
N CYS A 321 -27.21 -1.99 11.09
CA CYS A 321 -26.45 -2.34 9.89
C CYS A 321 -27.28 -2.22 8.62
N ILE A 322 -26.59 -2.16 7.49
CA ILE A 322 -27.16 -2.25 6.15
C ILE A 322 -26.79 -3.61 5.56
N ALA A 323 -27.76 -4.32 5.00
CA ALA A 323 -27.51 -5.58 4.32
C ALA A 323 -26.58 -5.37 3.13
N SER A 324 -25.51 -6.17 3.05
CA SER A 324 -24.57 -6.11 1.94
C SER A 324 -25.20 -6.56 0.63
N CYS A 325 -26.07 -7.54 0.70
CA CYS A 325 -26.83 -8.05 -0.46
C CYS A 325 -28.14 -7.29 -0.58
N ASN A 326 -28.15 -6.22 -1.36
CA ASN A 326 -29.31 -5.36 -1.44
C ASN A 326 -30.26 -5.76 -2.56
N THR A 327 -31.05 -6.78 -2.32
CA THR A 327 -32.28 -7.05 -3.08
C THR A 327 -33.46 -6.17 -2.61
N MET A 328 -33.28 -5.47 -1.50
CA MET A 328 -34.24 -4.48 -1.05
C MET A 328 -34.06 -3.20 -1.87
N PRO A 329 -35.13 -2.58 -2.34
CA PRO A 329 -35.01 -1.25 -2.94
C PRO A 329 -34.36 -0.34 -1.90
N MET A 330 -33.14 0.08 -2.18
CA MET A 330 -32.48 1.15 -1.44
C MET A 330 -33.42 2.35 -1.51
N ASN A 331 -33.89 2.79 -0.38
CA ASN A 331 -34.84 3.89 -0.25
C ASN A 331 -36.28 3.57 -0.61
N THR A 332 -36.95 2.91 0.24
CA THR A 332 -38.37 3.10 0.46
C THR A 332 -38.67 4.44 1.17
N GLY A 333 -37.98 5.53 0.82
CA GLY A 333 -38.21 6.86 1.36
C GLY A 333 -37.67 7.15 2.77
N LYS A 334 -37.05 6.17 3.45
CA LYS A 334 -36.35 6.38 4.72
C LYS A 334 -34.86 6.41 4.45
N ASN A 335 -34.21 7.47 4.84
CA ASN A 335 -32.79 7.68 4.68
C ASN A 335 -32.02 6.79 5.67
N THR A 336 -31.63 5.57 5.24
CA THR A 336 -30.89 4.63 6.07
C THR A 336 -29.57 5.19 6.59
N ALA A 337 -29.02 6.20 5.91
CA ALA A 337 -27.83 6.95 6.35
C ALA A 337 -28.03 7.64 7.69
N GLU A 338 -29.26 7.98 8.05
CA GLU A 338 -29.55 8.75 9.26
C GLU A 338 -29.61 7.87 10.50
N TYR A 339 -29.98 6.59 10.35
CA TYR A 339 -30.10 5.68 11.49
C TYR A 339 -29.03 4.61 11.55
N ALA A 340 -28.39 4.23 10.43
CA ALA A 340 -27.42 3.17 10.42
C ALA A 340 -26.08 3.61 11.07
N SER A 341 -25.47 2.69 11.78
CA SER A 341 -24.19 2.88 12.45
C SER A 341 -23.09 3.28 11.45
N CYS A 342 -22.30 4.29 11.82
CA CYS A 342 -21.19 4.77 11.02
C CYS A 342 -19.89 4.07 11.42
N PRO A 343 -18.97 3.80 10.49
CA PRO A 343 -17.60 3.50 10.83
C PRO A 343 -16.99 4.64 11.67
N LYS A 344 -16.29 4.26 12.74
CA LYS A 344 -15.71 5.18 13.72
C LYS A 344 -14.21 5.26 13.53
N PHE A 345 -13.73 6.39 13.03
CA PHE A 345 -12.32 6.73 12.93
C PHE A 345 -12.16 8.25 12.86
N GLY A 346 -10.97 8.69 13.25
CA GLY A 346 -10.59 10.09 13.19
C GLY A 346 -9.84 10.42 11.91
N ASN A 347 -9.81 11.72 11.58
CA ASN A 347 -9.04 12.22 10.44
C ASN A 347 -7.56 11.87 10.52
N ASN A 348 -7.03 11.72 11.73
CA ASN A 348 -5.62 11.46 11.98
C ASN A 348 -5.29 9.97 12.17
N ASP A 349 -6.29 9.08 12.12
CA ASP A 349 -6.04 7.66 12.27
C ASP A 349 -5.19 7.13 11.13
N PRO A 350 -4.15 6.32 11.43
CA PRO A 350 -3.25 5.83 10.40
C PRO A 350 -3.89 4.76 9.53
N LEU A 351 -3.38 4.63 8.29
CA LEU A 351 -3.63 3.50 7.41
C LEU A 351 -2.51 2.47 7.57
N PHE A 352 -2.88 1.23 7.80
CA PHE A 352 -1.94 0.13 8.04
C PHE A 352 -1.66 -0.66 6.76
N TRP A 353 -0.39 -0.79 6.39
CA TRP A 353 0.03 -1.67 5.31
C TRP A 353 0.18 -3.11 5.78
N PHE A 354 0.65 -3.28 7.04
CA PHE A 354 0.82 -4.58 7.66
C PHE A 354 0.73 -4.47 9.19
N ARG A 355 0.01 -5.42 9.82
CA ARG A 355 -0.21 -5.44 11.27
C ARG A 355 0.41 -6.67 11.91
N ALA A 356 0.85 -6.54 13.17
CA ALA A 356 1.40 -7.65 13.93
C ALA A 356 0.41 -8.82 14.07
N SER A 357 -0.88 -8.53 14.23
CA SER A 357 -1.92 -9.57 14.28
C SER A 357 -1.96 -10.45 13.03
N GLU A 358 -1.71 -9.87 11.85
CA GLU A 358 -1.66 -10.63 10.59
C GLU A 358 -0.52 -11.65 10.59
N THR A 359 0.68 -11.26 11.07
CA THR A 359 1.79 -12.19 11.21
C THR A 359 1.42 -13.44 11.99
N PHE A 360 0.74 -13.28 13.13
CA PHE A 360 0.34 -14.43 13.95
C PHE A 360 -0.71 -15.30 13.25
N PHE A 361 -1.65 -14.70 12.50
CA PHE A 361 -2.60 -15.48 11.71
C PHE A 361 -1.91 -16.23 10.56
N LEU A 362 -0.97 -15.62 9.87
CA LEU A 362 -0.17 -16.28 8.84
C LEU A 362 0.68 -17.42 9.40
N LYS A 363 1.30 -17.22 10.57
CA LYS A 363 2.04 -18.28 11.28
C LYS A 363 1.11 -19.41 11.72
N ALA A 364 -0.09 -19.09 12.20
CA ALA A 364 -1.08 -20.10 12.58
C ALA A 364 -1.52 -20.94 11.38
N GLU A 365 -1.79 -20.31 10.23
CA GLU A 365 -2.12 -20.98 8.97
C GLU A 365 -0.96 -21.85 8.50
N ALA A 366 0.26 -21.32 8.45
CA ALA A 366 1.45 -22.07 8.07
C ALA A 366 1.67 -23.30 8.97
N ALA A 367 1.47 -23.17 10.28
CA ALA A 367 1.59 -24.29 11.22
C ALA A 367 0.46 -25.33 11.06
N LEU A 368 -0.76 -24.88 10.71
CA LEU A 368 -1.90 -25.77 10.45
C LEU A 368 -1.65 -26.71 9.25
N PHE A 369 -0.88 -26.26 8.27
CA PHE A 369 -0.53 -27.02 7.07
C PHE A 369 0.88 -27.61 7.11
N ASP A 370 1.49 -27.73 8.31
CA ASP A 370 2.84 -28.29 8.53
C ASP A 370 3.94 -27.61 7.69
N LEU A 371 3.78 -26.31 7.40
CA LEU A 371 4.76 -25.51 6.67
C LEU A 371 5.77 -24.83 7.61
N THR A 372 5.46 -24.76 8.90
CA THR A 372 6.34 -24.26 9.97
C THR A 372 6.01 -24.94 11.29
N THR A 373 6.83 -24.73 12.31
CA THR A 373 6.62 -25.24 13.66
C THR A 373 5.73 -24.33 14.49
N GLY A 374 5.10 -24.90 15.52
CA GLY A 374 4.26 -24.16 16.48
C GLY A 374 2.87 -24.75 16.61
N SER A 375 2.13 -24.30 17.63
CA SER A 375 0.74 -24.67 17.84
C SER A 375 -0.17 -23.70 17.04
N PRO A 376 -0.92 -24.18 16.04
CA PRO A 376 -1.84 -23.30 15.30
C PRO A 376 -2.84 -22.57 16.20
N ALA A 377 -3.36 -23.27 17.25
CA ALA A 377 -4.31 -22.69 18.19
C ALA A 377 -3.69 -21.56 19.03
N ASP A 378 -2.47 -21.73 19.52
CA ASP A 378 -1.79 -20.70 20.32
C ASP A 378 -1.42 -19.49 19.48
N LEU A 379 -0.93 -19.72 18.25
CA LEU A 379 -0.62 -18.66 17.30
C LEU A 379 -1.87 -17.87 16.91
N TYR A 380 -2.99 -18.56 16.67
CA TYR A 380 -4.27 -17.90 16.39
C TYR A 380 -4.73 -17.06 17.59
N ALA A 381 -4.66 -17.60 18.80
CA ALA A 381 -5.02 -16.85 20.02
C ALA A 381 -4.13 -15.61 20.22
N GLN A 382 -2.83 -15.69 19.90
CA GLN A 382 -1.93 -14.55 19.91
C GLN A 382 -2.34 -13.50 18.87
N GLY A 383 -2.73 -13.90 17.65
CA GLY A 383 -3.24 -13.00 16.62
C GLY A 383 -4.49 -12.23 17.07
N VAL A 384 -5.44 -12.94 17.69
CA VAL A 384 -6.64 -12.32 18.27
C VAL A 384 -6.27 -11.33 19.36
N LYS A 385 -5.42 -11.73 20.32
CA LYS A 385 -4.94 -10.87 21.41
C LYS A 385 -4.24 -9.62 20.88
N MET A 386 -3.37 -9.78 19.88
CA MET A 386 -2.66 -8.66 19.25
C MET A 386 -3.63 -7.69 18.57
N SER A 387 -4.64 -8.20 17.86
CA SER A 387 -5.67 -7.38 17.24
C SER A 387 -6.51 -6.61 18.24
N MET A 388 -6.80 -7.20 19.40
CA MET A 388 -7.54 -6.53 20.49
C MET A 388 -6.67 -5.46 21.16
N ASN A 389 -5.44 -5.77 21.51
CA ASN A 389 -4.54 -4.84 22.21
C ASN A 389 -4.30 -3.55 21.42
N CYS A 390 -4.19 -3.63 20.10
CA CYS A 390 -3.99 -2.46 19.26
C CYS A 390 -5.14 -1.45 19.33
N LEU A 391 -6.36 -1.88 19.61
CA LEU A 391 -7.55 -1.02 19.63
C LEU A 391 -8.00 -0.63 21.03
N LEU A 392 -7.76 -1.49 22.02
CA LEU A 392 -8.30 -1.30 23.38
C LEU A 392 -7.32 -0.53 24.28
N TYR A 393 -6.01 -0.63 24.03
CA TYR A 393 -4.98 -0.04 24.91
C TYR A 393 -4.28 1.20 24.34
N THR A 394 -4.46 1.53 23.08
CA THR A 394 -3.87 2.76 22.49
C THR A 394 -4.71 4.01 22.80
N SER A 395 -5.96 3.86 23.27
CA SER A 395 -6.82 4.99 23.64
C SER A 395 -6.52 5.57 25.02
N ASP A 396 -5.92 4.78 25.92
CA ASP A 396 -5.64 5.25 27.31
C ASP A 396 -4.32 6.02 27.44
N ALA A 397 -3.44 5.96 26.43
CA ALA A 397 -2.16 6.67 26.41
C ALA A 397 -2.23 8.09 25.80
N ALA A 398 -3.38 8.53 25.34
CA ALA A 398 -3.59 9.85 24.75
C ALA A 398 -4.30 10.83 25.70
N ASP A 399 -4.73 10.39 26.87
CA ASP A 399 -5.45 11.19 27.87
C ASP A 399 -4.59 11.47 29.15
N ASP A 400 -3.32 11.04 29.18
CA ASP A 400 -2.29 11.44 30.14
C ASP A 400 -1.25 12.34 29.44
#